data_ba762a20ee3d2eee84c4a90149953b0b
#
_entry.id   ba762a20ee3d2eee84c4a90149953b0b
#
_cell.length_a   1.000
_cell.length_b   1.000
_cell.length_c   1.000
_cell.angle_alpha   90.00
_cell.angle_beta   90.00
_cell.angle_gamma   90.00
#
_symmetry.space_group_name_H-M   'P 1'
#
loop_
_entity.id
_entity.type
_entity.pdbx_description
1 polymer ?
#
loop_
_entity_poly.entity_id
_entity_poly.type
_entity_poly.pdbx_seq_one_letter_code
_entity_poly.pdbx_strand_id
1 'polypeptide(L)'
;MAEDKELVATVGPVTWDGLKQELMALPKETLAELVNVWLTTYWTLQNYWMVYTEQCFGFESAAKLDELIWSKLVPAQAYRIIKVLNLGHDLQSLATLLKFTAPQWIGAGFAWEFTEVSDRRLAMVVHQCPMGTYRKAQNLELLPCRQLAPPLYIGLAKIINNKIEVTCLHAHPDPAKENVMCEWEFVLKD
;
A
#
# COMPACT_ATOMS: atom_id res chain seq x y z
N MET A 1 29.80 -11.38 18.36
CA MET A 1 28.74 -11.08 19.32
C MET A 1 28.52 -9.57 19.22
N ALA A 2 27.42 -9.12 18.66
CA ALA A 2 27.02 -7.70 18.70
C ALA A 2 26.66 -7.43 20.16
N GLU A 3 27.31 -6.48 20.82
CA GLU A 3 26.89 -5.98 22.11
C GLU A 3 25.45 -5.45 21.96
N ASP A 4 24.52 -5.99 22.74
CA ASP A 4 23.18 -5.45 22.89
C ASP A 4 23.33 -4.04 23.43
N LYS A 5 23.30 -3.03 22.55
CA LYS A 5 23.22 -1.63 22.97
C LYS A 5 21.85 -1.43 23.61
N GLU A 6 21.84 -1.30 24.92
CA GLU A 6 20.66 -0.91 25.67
C GLU A 6 20.17 0.47 25.15
N LEU A 7 18.94 0.54 24.68
CA LEU A 7 18.30 1.79 24.27
C LEU A 7 18.00 2.59 25.52
N VAL A 8 18.91 3.50 25.88
CA VAL A 8 18.75 4.37 27.04
C VAL A 8 18.22 5.72 26.57
N ALA A 9 17.09 6.15 27.15
CA ALA A 9 16.56 7.49 26.89
C ALA A 9 17.55 8.56 27.39
N THR A 10 18.01 9.43 26.50
CA THR A 10 18.90 10.54 26.82
C THR A 10 18.11 11.80 27.13
N VAL A 11 18.61 12.60 28.08
CA VAL A 11 18.02 13.91 28.39
C VAL A 11 18.44 14.90 27.30
N GLY A 12 17.45 15.51 26.61
CA GLY A 12 17.69 16.48 25.55
C GLY A 12 16.57 16.55 24.54
N PRO A 13 16.66 17.44 23.53
CA PRO A 13 15.65 17.52 22.48
C PRO A 13 15.68 16.28 21.60
N VAL A 14 14.52 15.67 21.39
CA VAL A 14 14.37 14.58 20.41
C VAL A 14 14.26 15.20 19.01
N THR A 15 15.25 14.95 18.17
CA THR A 15 15.29 15.44 16.78
C THR A 15 15.27 14.26 15.80
N TRP A 16 14.91 14.54 14.54
CA TRP A 16 14.97 13.50 13.50
C TRP A 16 16.39 12.95 13.30
N ASP A 17 17.40 13.81 13.31
CA ASP A 17 18.80 13.39 13.11
C ASP A 17 19.29 12.51 14.26
N GLY A 18 18.91 12.82 15.51
CA GLY A 18 19.20 11.97 16.66
C GLY A 18 18.50 10.62 16.55
N LEU A 19 17.20 10.59 16.32
CA LEU A 19 16.43 9.37 16.15
C LEU A 19 16.96 8.52 14.99
N LYS A 20 17.33 9.15 13.86
CA LYS A 20 17.91 8.45 12.71
C LYS A 20 19.21 7.74 13.08
N GLN A 21 20.08 8.38 13.87
CA GLN A 21 21.34 7.73 14.32
C GLN A 21 21.04 6.53 15.22
N GLU A 22 20.06 6.63 16.12
CA GLU A 22 19.64 5.51 16.96
C GLU A 22 19.07 4.37 16.11
N LEU A 23 18.17 4.65 15.15
CA LEU A 23 17.60 3.65 14.24
C LEU A 23 18.69 2.94 13.41
N MET A 24 19.69 3.69 12.91
CA MET A 24 20.79 3.11 12.14
C MET A 24 21.75 2.27 12.99
N ALA A 25 21.76 2.43 14.30
CA ALA A 25 22.55 1.64 15.24
C ALA A 25 21.86 0.32 15.63
N LEU A 26 20.55 0.17 15.35
CA LEU A 26 19.81 -1.06 15.63
C LEU A 26 20.23 -2.21 14.70
N PRO A 27 20.15 -3.47 15.16
CA PRO A 27 20.20 -4.61 14.27
C PRO A 27 19.12 -4.50 13.17
N LYS A 28 19.45 -4.94 11.96
CA LYS A 28 18.52 -4.83 10.81
C LYS A 28 17.19 -5.54 11.06
N GLU A 29 17.23 -6.66 11.76
CA GLU A 29 16.06 -7.43 12.17
C GLU A 29 15.16 -6.60 13.10
N THR A 30 15.73 -5.96 14.12
CA THR A 30 15.00 -5.07 15.05
C THR A 30 14.41 -3.88 14.32
N LEU A 31 15.17 -3.27 13.39
CA LEU A 31 14.67 -2.17 12.57
C LEU A 31 13.50 -2.62 11.68
N ALA A 32 13.58 -3.80 11.07
CA ALA A 32 12.49 -4.36 10.26
C ALA A 32 11.22 -4.58 11.10
N GLU A 33 11.35 -5.10 12.33
CA GLU A 33 10.22 -5.25 13.25
C GLU A 33 9.61 -3.91 13.66
N LEU A 34 10.42 -2.89 13.96
CA LEU A 34 9.92 -1.54 14.25
C LEU A 34 9.17 -0.94 13.05
N VAL A 35 9.70 -1.12 11.85
CA VAL A 35 9.01 -0.69 10.62
C VAL A 35 7.66 -1.40 10.50
N ASN A 36 7.60 -2.71 10.75
CA ASN A 36 6.36 -3.48 10.75
C ASN A 36 5.35 -2.96 11.79
N VAL A 37 5.81 -2.63 13.00
CA VAL A 37 4.95 -2.01 14.05
C VAL A 37 4.35 -0.69 13.54
N TRP A 38 5.15 0.20 12.95
CA TRP A 38 4.65 1.49 12.43
C TRP A 38 3.66 1.29 11.28
N LEU A 39 3.96 0.37 10.36
CA LEU A 39 3.08 0.06 9.24
C LEU A 39 1.74 -0.53 9.71
N THR A 40 1.77 -1.45 10.68
CA THR A 40 0.56 -2.04 11.26
C THR A 40 -0.25 -0.99 12.04
N THR A 41 0.41 -0.08 12.75
CA THR A 41 -0.25 1.05 13.42
C THR A 41 -0.91 1.98 12.41
N TYR A 42 -0.24 2.28 11.30
CA TYR A 42 -0.81 3.08 10.22
C TYR A 42 -2.05 2.40 9.60
N TRP A 43 -1.98 1.08 9.35
CA TRP A 43 -3.14 0.29 8.91
C TRP A 43 -4.29 0.37 9.93
N THR A 44 -4.01 0.23 11.21
CA THR A 44 -5.00 0.31 12.28
C THR A 44 -5.70 1.68 12.30
N LEU A 45 -4.93 2.77 12.15
CA LEU A 45 -5.46 4.13 12.05
C LEU A 45 -6.39 4.27 10.84
N GLN A 46 -5.99 3.76 9.68
CA GLN A 46 -6.81 3.80 8.46
C GLN A 46 -8.15 3.05 8.64
N ASN A 47 -8.11 1.87 9.27
CA ASN A 47 -9.31 1.11 9.56
C ASN A 47 -10.25 1.85 10.50
N TYR A 48 -9.75 2.40 11.60
CA TYR A 48 -10.58 3.18 12.53
C TYR A 48 -11.18 4.40 11.84
N TRP A 49 -10.39 5.10 11.03
CA TRP A 49 -10.89 6.23 10.27
C TRP A 49 -12.06 5.83 9.36
N MET A 50 -11.91 4.77 8.58
CA MET A 50 -12.96 4.27 7.68
C MET A 50 -14.21 3.86 8.46
N VAL A 51 -14.06 3.01 9.49
CA VAL A 51 -15.18 2.48 10.28
C VAL A 51 -15.93 3.58 11.00
N TYR A 52 -15.26 4.49 11.67
CA TYR A 52 -15.92 5.58 12.41
C TYR A 52 -16.53 6.62 11.48
N THR A 53 -15.92 6.90 10.33
CA THR A 53 -16.55 7.74 9.31
C THR A 53 -17.85 7.10 8.80
N GLU A 54 -17.83 5.79 8.54
CA GLU A 54 -19.02 5.05 8.13
C GLU A 54 -20.12 5.07 9.19
N GLN A 55 -19.76 4.86 10.47
CA GLN A 55 -20.70 4.92 11.58
C GLN A 55 -21.33 6.31 11.77
N CYS A 56 -20.55 7.37 11.58
CA CYS A 56 -21.01 8.75 11.80
C CYS A 56 -21.77 9.34 10.60
N PHE A 57 -21.37 8.98 9.37
CA PHE A 57 -21.79 9.68 8.15
C PHE A 57 -22.28 8.75 7.03
N GLY A 58 -22.32 7.44 7.27
CA GLY A 58 -22.76 6.43 6.31
C GLY A 58 -21.65 5.97 5.34
N PHE A 59 -21.90 4.82 4.70
CA PHE A 59 -20.94 4.13 3.83
C PHE A 59 -20.50 4.98 2.64
N GLU A 60 -21.42 5.64 1.94
CA GLU A 60 -21.11 6.47 0.78
C GLU A 60 -20.12 7.62 1.12
N SER A 61 -20.35 8.26 2.28
CA SER A 61 -19.46 9.35 2.76
C SER A 61 -18.07 8.80 3.11
N ALA A 62 -18.00 7.64 3.76
CA ALA A 62 -16.75 7.00 4.12
C ALA A 62 -15.96 6.58 2.86
N ALA A 63 -16.62 5.94 1.89
CA ALA A 63 -16.01 5.54 0.62
C ALA A 63 -15.49 6.74 -0.18
N LYS A 64 -16.25 7.84 -0.21
CA LYS A 64 -15.85 9.07 -0.89
C LYS A 64 -14.65 9.74 -0.21
N LEU A 65 -14.63 9.77 1.11
CA LEU A 65 -13.50 10.33 1.86
C LEU A 65 -12.25 9.48 1.67
N ASP A 66 -12.37 8.16 1.70
CA ASP A 66 -11.27 7.22 1.43
C ASP A 66 -10.67 7.47 0.04
N GLU A 67 -11.49 7.56 -1.01
CA GLU A 67 -11.06 7.90 -2.37
C GLU A 67 -10.27 9.23 -2.41
N LEU A 68 -10.77 10.28 -1.75
CA LEU A 68 -10.14 11.59 -1.72
C LEU A 68 -8.78 11.55 -1.01
N ILE A 69 -8.68 10.85 0.13
CA ILE A 69 -7.44 10.69 0.89
C ILE A 69 -6.41 9.95 0.04
N TRP A 70 -6.76 8.80 -0.52
CA TRP A 70 -5.85 8.00 -1.32
C TRP A 70 -5.40 8.70 -2.60
N SER A 71 -6.28 9.48 -3.24
CA SER A 71 -5.93 10.28 -4.42
C SER A 71 -4.81 11.29 -4.16
N LYS A 72 -4.61 11.72 -2.93
CA LYS A 72 -3.55 12.67 -2.51
C LYS A 72 -2.35 11.97 -1.89
N LEU A 73 -2.62 11.01 -1.02
CA LEU A 73 -1.57 10.31 -0.27
C LEU A 73 -0.66 9.49 -1.18
N VAL A 74 -1.25 8.69 -2.08
CA VAL A 74 -0.49 7.75 -2.92
C VAL A 74 0.49 8.45 -3.86
N PRO A 75 0.16 9.51 -4.59
CA PRO A 75 1.15 10.25 -5.36
C PRO A 75 2.29 10.82 -4.51
N ALA A 76 1.96 11.40 -3.35
CA ALA A 76 2.97 11.95 -2.44
C ALA A 76 3.92 10.86 -1.90
N GLN A 77 3.39 9.69 -1.57
CA GLN A 77 4.18 8.53 -1.16
C GLN A 77 5.05 8.00 -2.30
N ALA A 78 4.47 7.86 -3.50
CA ALA A 78 5.16 7.38 -4.69
C ALA A 78 6.39 8.21 -5.02
N TYR A 79 6.28 9.53 -5.07
CA TYR A 79 7.43 10.42 -5.32
C TYR A 79 8.55 10.26 -4.31
N ARG A 80 8.21 10.07 -3.02
CA ARG A 80 9.20 9.83 -1.97
C ARG A 80 9.92 8.50 -2.17
N ILE A 81 9.18 7.44 -2.49
CA ILE A 81 9.73 6.10 -2.73
C ILE A 81 10.63 6.09 -3.97
N ILE A 82 10.18 6.68 -5.07
CA ILE A 82 10.96 6.81 -6.32
C ILE A 82 12.31 7.48 -6.04
N LYS A 83 12.28 8.57 -5.26
CA LYS A 83 13.51 9.31 -4.90
C LYS A 83 14.45 8.46 -4.04
N VAL A 84 13.92 7.73 -3.04
CA VAL A 84 14.74 6.91 -2.12
C VAL A 84 15.33 5.70 -2.83
N LEU A 85 14.56 5.04 -3.70
CA LEU A 85 14.98 3.82 -4.40
C LEU A 85 15.59 4.09 -5.78
N ASN A 86 15.62 5.35 -6.23
CA ASN A 86 16.10 5.76 -7.55
C ASN A 86 15.45 4.95 -8.68
N LEU A 87 14.11 4.87 -8.68
CA LEU A 87 13.36 4.09 -9.66
C LEU A 87 13.36 4.78 -11.04
N GLY A 88 13.38 3.96 -12.09
CA GLY A 88 13.28 4.38 -13.50
C GLY A 88 11.83 4.56 -13.98
N HIS A 89 11.64 4.42 -15.30
CA HIS A 89 10.36 4.68 -15.98
C HIS A 89 9.80 3.46 -16.72
N ASP A 90 10.18 2.26 -16.30
CA ASP A 90 9.79 0.97 -16.87
C ASP A 90 8.80 0.20 -15.97
N LEU A 91 8.29 -0.92 -16.46
CA LEU A 91 7.36 -1.76 -15.71
C LEU A 91 8.01 -2.45 -14.50
N GLN A 92 9.34 -2.69 -14.53
CA GLN A 92 10.07 -3.21 -13.37
C GLN A 92 10.10 -2.18 -12.22
N SER A 93 10.28 -0.90 -12.56
CA SER A 93 10.20 0.21 -11.61
C SER A 93 8.78 0.37 -11.06
N LEU A 94 7.75 0.20 -11.90
CA LEU A 94 6.36 0.18 -11.45
C LEU A 94 6.09 -0.99 -10.49
N ALA A 95 6.56 -2.21 -10.82
CA ALA A 95 6.43 -3.37 -9.95
C ALA A 95 7.08 -3.14 -8.59
N THR A 96 8.27 -2.53 -8.59
CA THR A 96 8.96 -2.15 -7.36
C THR A 96 8.17 -1.09 -6.58
N LEU A 97 7.68 -0.05 -7.26
CA LEU A 97 6.86 0.99 -6.62
C LEU A 97 5.61 0.40 -5.96
N LEU A 98 4.89 -0.48 -6.65
CA LEU A 98 3.70 -1.15 -6.12
C LEU A 98 3.99 -1.93 -4.81
N LYS A 99 5.13 -2.61 -4.72
CA LYS A 99 5.55 -3.30 -3.48
C LYS A 99 5.73 -2.33 -2.31
N PHE A 100 6.32 -1.18 -2.57
CA PHE A 100 6.69 -0.23 -1.50
C PHE A 100 5.62 0.83 -1.22
N THR A 101 4.55 0.92 -2.02
CA THR A 101 3.41 1.80 -1.72
C THR A 101 2.36 1.17 -0.80
N ALA A 102 2.41 -0.14 -0.58
CA ALA A 102 1.41 -0.85 0.20
C ALA A 102 1.97 -1.74 1.34
N PRO A 103 3.14 -1.44 1.96
CA PRO A 103 3.71 -2.35 2.95
C PRO A 103 2.85 -2.49 4.20
N GLN A 104 2.09 -1.46 4.60
CA GLN A 104 1.12 -1.52 5.71
C GLN A 104 0.00 -2.53 5.45
N TRP A 105 -0.39 -2.72 4.18
CA TRP A 105 -1.39 -3.71 3.79
C TRP A 105 -0.82 -5.13 3.86
N ILE A 106 0.46 -5.29 3.45
CA ILE A 106 1.18 -6.56 3.52
C ILE A 106 1.29 -7.01 4.98
N GLY A 107 1.69 -6.13 5.88
CA GLY A 107 1.74 -6.39 7.33
C GLY A 107 0.37 -6.75 7.93
N ALA A 108 -0.73 -6.27 7.33
CA ALA A 108 -2.09 -6.59 7.74
C ALA A 108 -2.67 -7.86 7.05
N GLY A 109 -1.86 -8.60 6.29
CA GLY A 109 -2.28 -9.82 5.61
C GLY A 109 -2.71 -9.64 4.15
N PHE A 110 -2.25 -8.57 3.48
CA PHE A 110 -2.44 -8.41 2.05
C PHE A 110 -1.56 -9.38 1.29
N ALA A 111 -2.17 -10.40 0.68
CA ALA A 111 -1.47 -11.41 -0.10
C ALA A 111 -1.73 -11.19 -1.59
N TRP A 112 -0.67 -10.98 -2.35
CA TRP A 112 -0.70 -10.73 -3.77
C TRP A 112 0.60 -11.13 -4.44
N GLU A 113 0.57 -11.29 -5.75
CA GLU A 113 1.75 -11.63 -6.54
C GLU A 113 1.72 -10.95 -7.91
N PHE A 114 2.88 -10.84 -8.54
CA PHE A 114 2.96 -10.61 -9.97
C PHE A 114 2.99 -11.94 -10.70
N THR A 115 2.02 -12.17 -11.57
CA THR A 115 1.97 -13.36 -12.43
C THR A 115 2.78 -13.18 -13.71
N GLU A 116 3.08 -11.91 -14.06
CA GLU A 116 3.97 -11.56 -15.16
C GLU A 116 4.68 -10.23 -14.86
N VAL A 117 5.98 -10.17 -15.18
CA VAL A 117 6.78 -8.94 -15.22
C VAL A 117 7.66 -9.00 -16.46
N SER A 118 7.29 -8.27 -17.48
CA SER A 118 8.04 -8.17 -18.74
C SER A 118 8.26 -6.70 -19.13
N ASP A 119 8.99 -6.44 -20.21
CA ASP A 119 9.22 -5.08 -20.72
C ASP A 119 7.94 -4.40 -21.22
N ARG A 120 6.92 -5.18 -21.57
CA ARG A 120 5.67 -4.70 -22.18
C ARG A 120 4.44 -4.90 -21.30
N ARG A 121 4.48 -5.83 -20.35
CA ARG A 121 3.32 -6.22 -19.56
C ARG A 121 3.70 -6.54 -18.12
N LEU A 122 2.91 -6.05 -17.20
CA LEU A 122 2.92 -6.40 -15.78
C LEU A 122 1.50 -6.88 -15.42
N ALA A 123 1.38 -8.06 -14.84
CA ALA A 123 0.12 -8.61 -14.35
C ALA A 123 0.21 -8.88 -12.85
N MET A 124 -0.84 -8.51 -12.12
CA MET A 124 -0.90 -8.61 -10.67
C MET A 124 -2.21 -9.26 -10.24
N VAL A 125 -2.13 -10.22 -9.34
CA VAL A 125 -3.27 -10.90 -8.72
C VAL A 125 -3.22 -10.69 -7.21
N VAL A 126 -4.35 -10.30 -6.63
CA VAL A 126 -4.56 -10.20 -5.19
C VAL A 126 -5.39 -11.38 -4.73
N HIS A 127 -4.83 -12.18 -3.83
CA HIS A 127 -5.48 -13.36 -3.25
C HIS A 127 -6.22 -13.03 -1.96
N GLN A 128 -5.65 -12.16 -1.15
CA GLN A 128 -6.23 -11.74 0.12
C GLN A 128 -6.11 -10.22 0.28
N CYS A 129 -7.22 -9.59 0.60
CA CYS A 129 -7.30 -8.16 0.90
C CYS A 129 -7.78 -7.98 2.35
N PRO A 130 -6.99 -7.41 3.26
CA PRO A 130 -7.36 -7.26 4.66
C PRO A 130 -8.63 -6.43 4.84
N MET A 131 -8.86 -5.40 4.01
CA MET A 131 -10.11 -4.63 4.02
C MET A 131 -11.31 -5.50 3.67
N GLY A 132 -11.23 -6.28 2.59
CA GLY A 132 -12.31 -7.19 2.19
C GLY A 132 -12.56 -8.28 3.23
N THR A 133 -11.50 -8.85 3.80
CA THR A 133 -11.59 -9.87 4.85
C THR A 133 -12.24 -9.32 6.11
N TYR A 134 -11.81 -8.14 6.57
CA TYR A 134 -12.39 -7.47 7.73
C TYR A 134 -13.88 -7.16 7.52
N ARG A 135 -14.23 -6.52 6.40
CA ARG A 135 -15.62 -6.14 6.11
C ARG A 135 -16.54 -7.35 6.03
N LYS A 136 -16.10 -8.45 5.40
CA LYS A 136 -16.85 -9.72 5.39
C LYS A 136 -17.07 -10.27 6.80
N ALA A 137 -16.02 -10.29 7.62
CA ALA A 137 -16.09 -10.80 9.00
C ALA A 137 -17.04 -9.98 9.89
N GLN A 138 -17.21 -8.69 9.59
CA GLN A 138 -18.11 -7.78 10.33
C GLN A 138 -19.49 -7.63 9.66
N ASN A 139 -19.79 -8.39 8.61
CA ASN A 139 -21.02 -8.25 7.80
C ASN A 139 -21.25 -6.82 7.28
N LEU A 140 -20.17 -6.11 6.96
CA LEU A 140 -20.22 -4.78 6.36
C LEU A 140 -20.25 -4.87 4.84
N GLU A 141 -20.82 -3.85 4.19
CA GLU A 141 -20.82 -3.72 2.74
C GLU A 141 -19.38 -3.67 2.18
N LEU A 142 -19.10 -4.45 1.13
CA LEU A 142 -17.78 -4.44 0.49
C LEU A 142 -17.60 -3.18 -0.35
N LEU A 143 -16.36 -2.66 -0.35
CA LEU A 143 -16.01 -1.53 -1.20
C LEU A 143 -16.14 -1.89 -2.68
N PRO A 144 -16.74 -1.03 -3.52
CA PRO A 144 -16.84 -1.27 -4.96
C PRO A 144 -15.50 -1.00 -5.65
N CYS A 145 -14.52 -1.89 -5.41
CA CYS A 145 -13.11 -1.71 -5.80
C CYS A 145 -12.94 -1.55 -7.32
N ARG A 146 -13.84 -2.12 -8.14
CA ARG A 146 -13.81 -1.91 -9.60
C ARG A 146 -13.95 -0.44 -9.99
N GLN A 147 -14.62 0.38 -9.18
CA GLN A 147 -14.79 1.81 -9.41
C GLN A 147 -13.78 2.65 -8.62
N LEU A 148 -13.47 2.25 -7.40
CA LEU A 148 -12.63 3.05 -6.48
C LEU A 148 -11.13 2.87 -6.69
N ALA A 149 -10.67 1.67 -7.08
CA ALA A 149 -9.25 1.37 -7.17
C ALA A 149 -8.54 1.81 -8.47
N PRO A 150 -9.18 1.86 -9.66
CA PRO A 150 -8.50 2.26 -10.89
C PRO A 150 -7.77 3.60 -10.82
N PRO A 151 -8.33 4.69 -10.27
CA PRO A 151 -7.63 5.97 -10.17
C PRO A 151 -6.30 5.87 -9.43
N LEU A 152 -6.20 5.03 -8.42
CA LEU A 152 -4.98 4.79 -7.65
C LEU A 152 -3.89 4.13 -8.52
N TYR A 153 -4.20 3.01 -9.16
CA TYR A 153 -3.24 2.29 -10.00
C TYR A 153 -2.87 3.06 -11.27
N ILE A 154 -3.83 3.75 -11.88
CA ILE A 154 -3.58 4.66 -13.02
C ILE A 154 -2.65 5.80 -12.58
N GLY A 155 -2.87 6.37 -11.40
CA GLY A 155 -2.03 7.42 -10.84
C GLY A 155 -0.58 6.95 -10.65
N LEU A 156 -0.36 5.79 -10.05
CA LEU A 156 0.97 5.19 -9.86
C LEU A 156 1.65 4.88 -11.19
N ALA A 157 0.93 4.29 -12.12
CA ALA A 157 1.45 3.98 -13.45
C ALA A 157 1.91 5.23 -14.20
N LYS A 158 1.10 6.29 -14.21
CA LYS A 158 1.42 7.58 -14.87
C LYS A 158 2.60 8.30 -14.25
N ILE A 159 2.82 8.16 -12.94
CA ILE A 159 4.00 8.73 -12.26
C ILE A 159 5.29 8.07 -12.77
N ILE A 160 5.26 6.77 -13.02
CA ILE A 160 6.40 6.03 -13.60
C ILE A 160 6.53 6.34 -15.09
N ASN A 161 5.45 6.12 -15.85
CA ASN A 161 5.44 6.37 -17.29
C ASN A 161 3.99 6.60 -17.76
N ASN A 162 3.74 7.74 -18.40
CA ASN A 162 2.40 8.10 -18.88
C ASN A 162 1.86 7.23 -20.04
N LYS A 163 2.73 6.39 -20.64
CA LYS A 163 2.35 5.42 -21.66
C LYS A 163 1.88 4.08 -21.07
N ILE A 164 1.91 3.91 -19.75
CA ILE A 164 1.39 2.69 -19.12
C ILE A 164 -0.13 2.80 -19.01
N GLU A 165 -0.82 1.88 -19.68
CA GLU A 165 -2.26 1.68 -19.53
C GLU A 165 -2.55 0.67 -18.44
N VAL A 166 -3.59 0.92 -17.65
CA VAL A 166 -4.02 0.09 -16.53
C VAL A 166 -5.42 -0.45 -16.78
N THR A 167 -5.58 -1.75 -16.64
CA THR A 167 -6.86 -2.44 -16.77
C THR A 167 -7.18 -3.22 -15.49
N CYS A 168 -8.37 -3.01 -14.93
CA CYS A 168 -8.93 -3.87 -13.90
C CYS A 168 -9.59 -5.08 -14.59
N LEU A 169 -8.95 -6.24 -14.49
CA LEU A 169 -9.47 -7.46 -15.08
C LEU A 169 -10.58 -8.08 -14.22
N HIS A 170 -10.42 -7.99 -12.88
CA HIS A 170 -11.38 -8.48 -11.91
C HIS A 170 -11.32 -7.67 -10.62
N ALA A 171 -12.47 -7.29 -10.07
CA ALA A 171 -12.60 -6.74 -8.71
C ALA A 171 -14.08 -6.69 -8.29
N HIS A 172 -14.37 -6.66 -6.96
CA HIS A 172 -15.74 -6.46 -6.47
C HIS A 172 -16.37 -5.18 -7.09
N PRO A 173 -17.62 -5.25 -7.59
CA PRO A 173 -18.67 -6.25 -7.40
C PRO A 173 -18.74 -7.36 -8.48
N ASP A 174 -17.68 -7.64 -9.24
CA ASP A 174 -17.70 -8.75 -10.18
C ASP A 174 -18.04 -10.07 -9.47
N PRO A 175 -18.56 -11.07 -10.20
CA PRO A 175 -18.80 -12.41 -9.66
C PRO A 175 -17.53 -12.98 -9.01
N ALA A 176 -17.68 -13.57 -7.81
CA ALA A 176 -16.54 -14.10 -7.06
C ALA A 176 -15.74 -15.14 -7.89
N LYS A 177 -14.42 -15.00 -7.84
CA LYS A 177 -13.47 -16.00 -8.34
C LYS A 177 -12.84 -16.74 -7.15
N GLU A 178 -12.57 -18.01 -7.33
CA GLU A 178 -11.89 -18.81 -6.31
C GLU A 178 -10.46 -18.28 -6.08
N ASN A 179 -10.13 -17.99 -4.82
CA ASN A 179 -8.82 -17.50 -4.40
C ASN A 179 -8.33 -16.19 -5.07
N VAL A 180 -9.24 -15.40 -5.66
CA VAL A 180 -8.92 -14.13 -6.30
C VAL A 180 -9.83 -13.03 -5.79
N MET A 181 -9.23 -11.98 -5.20
CA MET A 181 -9.94 -10.79 -4.75
C MET A 181 -9.98 -9.70 -5.84
N CYS A 182 -8.85 -9.49 -6.53
CA CYS A 182 -8.80 -8.63 -7.71
C CYS A 182 -7.60 -8.96 -8.61
N GLU A 183 -7.71 -8.56 -9.88
CA GLU A 183 -6.69 -8.75 -10.92
C GLU A 183 -6.49 -7.45 -11.70
N TRP A 184 -5.22 -7.14 -11.96
CA TRP A 184 -4.80 -5.91 -12.62
C TRP A 184 -3.77 -6.19 -13.70
N GLU A 185 -3.88 -5.46 -14.79
CA GLU A 185 -2.93 -5.49 -15.89
C GLU A 185 -2.40 -4.08 -16.16
N PHE A 186 -1.10 -4.00 -16.43
CA PHE A 186 -0.39 -2.78 -16.79
C PHE A 186 0.36 -3.04 -18.09
N VAL A 187 0.09 -2.27 -19.13
CA VAL A 187 0.68 -2.45 -20.46
C VAL A 187 1.40 -1.18 -20.88
N LEU A 188 2.70 -1.29 -21.15
CA LEU A 188 3.49 -0.19 -21.71
C LEU A 188 3.24 -0.11 -23.23
N LYS A 189 2.63 0.99 -23.65
CA LYS A 189 2.40 1.29 -25.08
C LYS A 189 3.65 1.89 -25.73
N ASP A 190 3.67 1.86 -27.06
CA ASP A 190 4.76 2.43 -27.86
C ASP A 190 4.89 3.94 -27.79
#